data_76800564d25d687d8ef57ff3e909aa66
#
_entry.id   76800564d25d687d8ef57ff3e909aa66
#
_cell.length_a   1.000
_cell.length_b   1.000
_cell.length_c   1.000
_cell.angle_alpha   90.00
_cell.angle_beta   90.00
_cell.angle_gamma   90.00
#
_symmetry.space_group_name_H-M   'P 1'
#
loop_
_entity.id
_entity.type
_entity.pdbx_description
1 polymer ?
#
loop_
_entity_poly.entity_id
_entity_poly.type
_entity_poly.pdbx_seq_one_letter_code
_entity_poly.pdbx_strand_id
1 'polypeptide(L)'
;MAERVKLSPTPLQQFSLDNGLRVILCEDHAVPVVSVALYYDVGSRNEKFGRTGFAHLFEHMMFQGSENVPKAAHFQYIFNAGGTMNGTTSTERTNYYETLPASHLPLALWLESDRMRSLKVTQENLDNQRNAVQEEKRLRYDNQPYVNAFLRINELIFKNPANAHSTIGSMEDLDAATIDDVQQFFRIYYAPNNAVLSIVGDFESSEAQELVRKYFAGIPSQPPPPPVDVSEPEDVAQSQEIFQDKLAPAPAFVLGWKIPPRRTPDFYALSLAADLIFEGDSSRLYQKLVKGDESVVSIQGGIDERRGPSALYIFALPKPGEEVADIRNQIFDEIRSLRSSGPSAAEMEKLQNSLCNDMVRGRQSTMYRAQRLAEYALFDGDPTLFDSELDQYLAITPEQIRSAVERFLDVENRVVLDIVPAATAAELSADEPIKTEPAASPQPPGEPTQPAAPPPQVPAAPATGTPPEIVVAGSSGSGPLEARSSQIYPEKSNAPSDL
;
A
#
# COMPACT_ATOMS: atom_id res chain seq x y z
N MET A 1 -28.70 10.11 -21.34
CA MET A 1 -27.28 9.72 -21.45
C MET A 1 -26.47 11.01 -21.48
N ALA A 2 -25.73 11.30 -20.43
CA ALA A 2 -24.78 12.39 -20.47
C ALA A 2 -23.78 12.11 -21.62
N GLU A 3 -23.43 13.13 -22.37
CA GLU A 3 -22.44 13.03 -23.45
C GLU A 3 -21.14 12.55 -22.79
N ARG A 4 -20.65 11.35 -23.14
CA ARG A 4 -19.45 10.78 -22.53
C ARG A 4 -18.29 11.75 -22.76
N VAL A 5 -17.61 12.13 -21.70
CA VAL A 5 -16.38 12.94 -21.78
C VAL A 5 -15.38 12.17 -22.64
N LYS A 6 -15.16 12.65 -23.88
CA LYS A 6 -14.09 12.11 -24.73
C LYS A 6 -12.78 12.77 -24.30
N LEU A 7 -11.95 12.01 -23.62
CA LEU A 7 -10.58 12.45 -23.34
C LEU A 7 -9.74 12.31 -24.62
N SER A 8 -8.89 13.30 -24.89
CA SER A 8 -7.90 13.16 -25.95
C SER A 8 -6.91 12.05 -25.57
N PRO A 9 -6.48 11.22 -26.53
CA PRO A 9 -5.45 10.23 -26.26
C PRO A 9 -4.19 10.88 -25.68
N THR A 10 -3.60 10.21 -24.71
CA THR A 10 -2.35 10.66 -24.09
C THR A 10 -1.20 10.52 -25.09
N PRO A 11 -0.42 11.57 -25.37
CA PRO A 11 0.68 11.50 -26.32
C PRO A 11 1.84 10.70 -25.72
N LEU A 12 1.92 9.41 -26.04
CA LEU A 12 2.91 8.48 -25.51
C LEU A 12 3.99 8.17 -26.56
N GLN A 13 5.25 8.22 -26.12
CA GLN A 13 6.38 7.62 -26.83
C GLN A 13 6.96 6.51 -25.95
N GLN A 14 7.21 5.35 -26.57
CA GLN A 14 7.73 4.18 -25.87
C GLN A 14 8.97 3.65 -26.59
N PHE A 15 9.99 3.31 -25.83
CA PHE A 15 11.17 2.61 -26.36
C PHE A 15 11.83 1.79 -25.26
N SER A 16 12.73 0.89 -25.64
CA SER A 16 13.57 0.14 -24.72
C SER A 16 15.04 0.41 -25.02
N LEU A 17 15.86 0.44 -23.98
CA LEU A 17 17.30 0.41 -24.12
C LEU A 17 17.79 -1.04 -24.37
N ASP A 18 18.99 -1.19 -24.89
CA ASP A 18 19.59 -2.51 -25.15
C ASP A 18 19.76 -3.35 -23.88
N ASN A 19 19.86 -2.70 -22.72
CA ASN A 19 19.91 -3.35 -21.40
C ASN A 19 18.54 -3.77 -20.86
N GLY A 20 17.45 -3.59 -21.62
CA GLY A 20 16.10 -4.01 -21.27
C GLY A 20 15.27 -2.99 -20.49
N LEU A 21 15.80 -1.82 -20.12
CA LEU A 21 14.99 -0.77 -19.49
C LEU A 21 13.90 -0.29 -20.45
N ARG A 22 12.65 -0.42 -20.03
CA ARG A 22 11.48 0.10 -20.75
C ARG A 22 11.26 1.56 -20.36
N VAL A 23 11.04 2.43 -21.32
CA VAL A 23 10.92 3.88 -21.11
C VAL A 23 9.63 4.38 -21.74
N ILE A 24 8.90 5.20 -21.00
CA ILE A 24 7.67 5.87 -21.44
C ILE A 24 7.87 7.37 -21.28
N LEU A 25 7.61 8.11 -22.34
CA LEU A 25 7.64 9.57 -22.34
C LEU A 25 6.23 10.09 -22.64
N CYS A 26 5.79 11.04 -21.85
CA CYS A 26 4.55 11.79 -22.07
C CYS A 26 4.84 13.29 -21.94
N GLU A 27 5.14 13.91 -23.09
CA GLU A 27 5.46 15.34 -23.20
C GLU A 27 4.20 16.18 -23.01
N ASP A 28 4.28 17.16 -22.09
CA ASP A 28 3.16 18.05 -21.74
C ASP A 28 3.69 19.38 -21.21
N HIS A 29 3.53 20.42 -22.01
CA HIS A 29 4.02 21.79 -21.72
C HIS A 29 3.00 22.66 -20.95
N ALA A 30 1.94 22.08 -20.38
CA ALA A 30 0.90 22.84 -19.68
C ALA A 30 1.42 23.52 -18.40
N VAL A 31 2.38 22.91 -17.72
CA VAL A 31 3.02 23.44 -16.51
C VAL A 31 4.52 23.13 -16.53
N PRO A 32 5.42 24.04 -16.04
CA PRO A 32 6.87 23.90 -16.14
C PRO A 32 7.45 22.94 -15.10
N VAL A 33 6.89 21.73 -15.01
CA VAL A 33 7.34 20.67 -14.11
C VAL A 33 7.49 19.35 -14.86
N VAL A 34 8.34 18.48 -14.34
CA VAL A 34 8.50 17.10 -14.80
C VAL A 34 8.36 16.14 -13.64
N SER A 35 7.65 15.06 -13.87
CA SER A 35 7.56 13.93 -12.94
C SER A 35 8.27 12.72 -13.53
N VAL A 36 9.09 12.09 -12.73
CA VAL A 36 9.81 10.86 -13.05
C VAL A 36 9.33 9.77 -12.11
N ALA A 37 8.98 8.60 -12.64
CA ALA A 37 8.60 7.43 -11.86
C ALA A 37 9.37 6.21 -12.35
N LEU A 38 10.10 5.56 -11.45
CA LEU A 38 10.87 4.35 -11.71
C LEU A 38 10.27 3.19 -10.91
N TYR A 39 9.74 2.21 -11.61
CA TYR A 39 9.04 1.05 -11.07
C TYR A 39 9.84 -0.22 -11.27
N TYR A 40 10.04 -0.98 -10.21
CA TYR A 40 10.70 -2.29 -10.24
C TYR A 40 9.68 -3.39 -9.98
N ASP A 41 9.73 -4.48 -10.76
CA ASP A 41 8.88 -5.67 -10.56
C ASP A 41 9.44 -6.52 -9.42
N VAL A 42 9.33 -5.98 -8.22
CA VAL A 42 9.71 -6.61 -6.97
C VAL A 42 8.91 -6.02 -5.82
N GLY A 43 8.28 -6.87 -5.03
CA GLY A 43 7.54 -6.52 -3.84
C GLY A 43 7.64 -7.62 -2.80
N SER A 44 6.81 -7.57 -1.76
CA SER A 44 6.89 -8.57 -0.70
C SER A 44 6.67 -10.01 -1.21
N ARG A 45 5.87 -10.24 -2.25
CA ARG A 45 5.68 -11.58 -2.83
C ARG A 45 6.97 -12.27 -3.31
N ASN A 46 8.02 -11.49 -3.58
CA ASN A 46 9.32 -12.00 -4.05
C ASN A 46 10.24 -12.43 -2.90
N GLU A 47 9.80 -12.23 -1.66
CA GLU A 47 10.58 -12.52 -0.47
C GLU A 47 10.60 -14.03 -0.18
N LYS A 48 11.67 -14.47 0.47
CA LYS A 48 11.82 -15.86 0.89
C LYS A 48 11.24 -16.02 2.30
N PHE A 49 10.77 -17.21 2.60
CA PHE A 49 10.38 -17.58 3.96
C PHE A 49 11.55 -17.32 4.95
N GLY A 50 11.25 -16.70 6.08
CA GLY A 50 12.26 -16.27 7.06
C GLY A 50 13.05 -15.01 6.66
N ARG A 51 12.57 -14.27 5.65
CA ARG A 51 13.15 -13.03 5.13
C ARG A 51 12.05 -12.07 4.69
N THR A 52 10.97 -11.94 5.48
CA THR A 52 9.88 -11.00 5.21
C THR A 52 10.26 -9.57 5.57
N GLY A 53 9.70 -8.58 4.84
CA GLY A 53 10.02 -7.16 5.01
C GLY A 53 11.23 -6.69 4.22
N PHE A 54 11.85 -7.57 3.41
CA PHE A 54 13.06 -7.22 2.64
C PHE A 54 12.81 -6.21 1.54
N ALA A 55 11.69 -6.32 0.82
CA ALA A 55 11.34 -5.37 -0.23
C ALA A 55 11.18 -3.95 0.34
N HIS A 56 10.52 -3.83 1.50
CA HIS A 56 10.36 -2.56 2.18
C HIS A 56 11.69 -2.05 2.80
N LEU A 57 12.44 -2.91 3.46
CA LEU A 57 13.79 -2.57 3.93
C LEU A 57 14.65 -2.05 2.78
N PHE A 58 14.50 -2.67 1.59
CA PHE A 58 15.26 -2.26 0.43
C PHE A 58 14.81 -0.92 -0.13
N GLU A 59 13.52 -0.59 -0.08
CA GLU A 59 13.03 0.75 -0.38
C GLU A 59 13.79 1.81 0.43
N HIS A 60 13.95 1.60 1.73
CA HIS A 60 14.72 2.47 2.62
C HIS A 60 16.22 2.51 2.26
N MET A 61 16.79 1.36 1.92
CA MET A 61 18.20 1.26 1.54
C MET A 61 18.53 2.08 0.29
N MET A 62 17.61 2.23 -0.64
CA MET A 62 17.80 2.97 -1.88
C MET A 62 18.06 4.47 -1.68
N PHE A 63 17.82 4.99 -0.48
CA PHE A 63 18.12 6.38 -0.10
C PHE A 63 19.43 6.54 0.69
N GLN A 64 20.16 5.45 0.92
CA GLN A 64 21.36 5.46 1.77
C GLN A 64 22.66 5.83 1.02
N GLY A 65 22.51 6.33 -0.21
CA GLY A 65 23.61 6.79 -1.04
C GLY A 65 24.08 5.77 -2.07
N SER A 66 24.83 6.26 -3.02
CA SER A 66 25.41 5.52 -4.14
C SER A 66 26.85 5.96 -4.38
N GLU A 67 27.47 5.53 -5.48
CA GLU A 67 28.87 5.88 -5.75
C GLU A 67 29.13 7.40 -5.71
N ASN A 68 28.23 8.17 -6.35
CA ASN A 68 28.38 9.61 -6.52
C ASN A 68 27.46 10.44 -5.62
N VAL A 69 26.54 9.81 -4.91
CA VAL A 69 25.55 10.46 -4.04
C VAL A 69 25.82 10.08 -2.60
N PRO A 70 26.16 11.03 -1.72
CA PRO A 70 26.33 10.77 -0.29
C PRO A 70 25.05 10.24 0.38
N LYS A 71 25.18 9.60 1.54
CA LYS A 71 24.08 9.12 2.36
C LYS A 71 23.03 10.22 2.58
N ALA A 72 21.77 9.93 2.32
CA ALA A 72 20.61 10.82 2.42
C ALA A 72 20.66 12.09 1.53
N ALA A 73 21.71 12.28 0.72
CA ALA A 73 21.84 13.46 -0.12
C ALA A 73 20.82 13.48 -1.28
N HIS A 74 20.25 12.34 -1.66
CA HIS A 74 19.22 12.26 -2.69
C HIS A 74 18.04 13.19 -2.33
N PHE A 75 17.52 13.11 -1.10
CA PHE A 75 16.47 14.01 -0.61
C PHE A 75 16.88 15.49 -0.68
N GLN A 76 18.12 15.79 -0.28
CA GLN A 76 18.62 17.16 -0.30
C GLN A 76 18.71 17.74 -1.71
N TYR A 77 19.18 16.95 -2.67
CA TYR A 77 19.25 17.39 -4.09
C TYR A 77 17.87 17.71 -4.65
N ILE A 78 16.89 16.84 -4.42
CA ILE A 78 15.52 17.04 -4.90
C ILE A 78 14.86 18.24 -4.22
N PHE A 79 14.92 18.33 -2.89
CA PHE A 79 14.28 19.45 -2.15
C PHE A 79 14.96 20.79 -2.43
N ASN A 80 16.28 20.84 -2.56
CA ASN A 80 17.00 22.06 -2.93
C ASN A 80 16.68 22.51 -4.37
N ALA A 81 16.31 21.59 -5.25
CA ALA A 81 15.84 21.90 -6.59
C ALA A 81 14.35 22.34 -6.63
N GLY A 82 13.68 22.41 -5.47
CA GLY A 82 12.26 22.77 -5.37
C GLY A 82 11.32 21.62 -5.71
N GLY A 83 11.81 20.38 -5.68
CA GLY A 83 11.04 19.16 -5.98
C GLY A 83 10.49 18.47 -4.75
N THR A 84 9.70 17.43 -5.01
CA THR A 84 9.20 16.46 -4.03
C THR A 84 9.52 15.06 -4.52
N MET A 85 9.67 14.11 -3.59
CA MET A 85 9.92 12.71 -3.92
C MET A 85 9.42 11.77 -2.86
N ASN A 86 9.22 10.51 -3.23
CA ASN A 86 8.92 9.42 -2.30
C ASN A 86 9.28 8.05 -2.92
N GLY A 87 9.19 7.00 -2.10
CA GLY A 87 9.18 5.61 -2.51
C GLY A 87 8.02 4.88 -1.87
N THR A 88 7.55 3.81 -2.48
CA THR A 88 6.55 2.90 -1.88
C THR A 88 6.81 1.46 -2.26
N THR A 89 6.47 0.55 -1.35
CA THR A 89 6.52 -0.90 -1.58
C THR A 89 5.13 -1.49 -1.41
N SER A 90 4.73 -2.33 -2.36
CA SER A 90 3.52 -3.14 -2.28
C SER A 90 3.86 -4.63 -2.35
N THR A 91 2.85 -5.47 -2.38
CA THR A 91 3.03 -6.91 -2.58
C THR A 91 3.75 -7.23 -3.90
N GLU A 92 3.57 -6.40 -4.94
CA GLU A 92 4.00 -6.74 -6.31
C GLU A 92 5.04 -5.81 -6.92
N ARG A 93 5.26 -4.63 -6.34
CA ARG A 93 6.19 -3.64 -6.89
C ARG A 93 6.86 -2.81 -5.80
N THR A 94 8.03 -2.26 -6.12
CA THR A 94 8.67 -1.15 -5.40
C THR A 94 8.91 -0.04 -6.40
N ASN A 95 8.53 1.19 -6.06
CA ASN A 95 8.71 2.33 -6.95
C ASN A 95 9.30 3.53 -6.23
N TYR A 96 9.91 4.39 -7.03
CA TYR A 96 10.44 5.68 -6.62
C TYR A 96 9.94 6.72 -7.60
N TYR A 97 9.61 7.88 -7.09
CA TYR A 97 9.07 8.94 -7.94
C TYR A 97 9.37 10.33 -7.38
N GLU A 98 9.56 11.26 -8.28
CA GLU A 98 9.84 12.65 -7.97
C GLU A 98 9.17 13.60 -8.96
N THR A 99 8.83 14.80 -8.47
CA THR A 99 8.39 15.92 -9.31
C THR A 99 9.30 17.13 -9.06
N LEU A 100 9.79 17.71 -10.13
CA LEU A 100 10.77 18.79 -10.14
C LEU A 100 10.38 19.87 -11.14
N PRO A 101 10.88 21.12 -11.02
CA PRO A 101 10.88 22.04 -12.15
C PRO A 101 11.53 21.39 -13.38
N ALA A 102 10.97 21.63 -14.55
CA ALA A 102 11.36 20.99 -15.82
C ALA A 102 12.87 21.01 -16.11
N SER A 103 13.54 22.14 -15.80
CA SER A 103 14.98 22.31 -15.98
C SER A 103 15.86 21.32 -15.18
N HIS A 104 15.28 20.62 -14.20
CA HIS A 104 15.97 19.67 -13.35
C HIS A 104 15.75 18.20 -13.76
N LEU A 105 15.15 17.90 -14.92
CA LEU A 105 15.07 16.54 -15.45
C LEU A 105 16.42 15.82 -15.48
N PRO A 106 17.54 16.45 -15.90
CA PRO A 106 18.84 15.78 -15.84
C PRO A 106 19.27 15.36 -14.44
N LEU A 107 18.90 16.12 -13.39
CA LEU A 107 19.18 15.77 -12.00
C LEU A 107 18.44 14.54 -11.57
N ALA A 108 17.12 14.47 -11.82
CA ALA A 108 16.30 13.31 -11.51
C ALA A 108 16.84 12.04 -12.16
N LEU A 109 17.09 12.07 -13.47
CA LEU A 109 17.60 10.91 -14.21
C LEU A 109 19.01 10.49 -13.76
N TRP A 110 19.85 11.44 -13.39
CA TRP A 110 21.17 11.13 -12.83
C TRP A 110 21.05 10.43 -11.47
N LEU A 111 20.22 10.93 -10.56
CA LEU A 111 20.03 10.34 -9.24
C LEU A 111 19.47 8.91 -9.32
N GLU A 112 18.43 8.71 -10.15
CA GLU A 112 17.83 7.40 -10.35
C GLU A 112 18.81 6.39 -10.96
N SER A 113 19.56 6.81 -11.98
CA SER A 113 20.53 5.94 -12.62
C SER A 113 21.72 5.60 -11.73
N ASP A 114 22.19 6.53 -10.88
CA ASP A 114 23.32 6.31 -10.00
C ASP A 114 23.01 5.30 -8.90
N ARG A 115 21.81 5.40 -8.28
CA ARG A 115 21.40 4.39 -7.29
C ARG A 115 21.07 3.03 -7.90
N MET A 116 20.50 2.97 -9.13
CA MET A 116 20.31 1.71 -9.84
C MET A 116 21.65 1.01 -10.15
N ARG A 117 22.67 1.77 -10.53
CA ARG A 117 23.98 1.25 -10.90
C ARG A 117 24.85 0.85 -9.70
N SER A 118 24.83 1.64 -8.62
CA SER A 118 25.93 1.63 -7.65
C SER A 118 25.51 1.95 -6.21
N LEU A 119 24.35 1.43 -5.80
CA LEU A 119 23.84 1.60 -4.44
C LEU A 119 24.89 1.17 -3.40
N LYS A 120 25.09 1.98 -2.37
CA LYS A 120 25.98 1.66 -1.24
C LYS A 120 25.30 0.74 -0.22
N VAL A 121 25.43 -0.56 -0.45
CA VAL A 121 24.97 -1.59 0.48
C VAL A 121 26.11 -1.90 1.45
N THR A 122 26.09 -1.26 2.62
CA THR A 122 27.07 -1.44 3.70
C THR A 122 26.39 -1.95 4.97
N GLN A 123 27.15 -2.58 5.87
CA GLN A 123 26.62 -3.06 7.14
C GLN A 123 26.04 -1.91 7.97
N GLU A 124 26.73 -0.76 8.01
CA GLU A 124 26.23 0.42 8.71
C GLU A 124 24.87 0.90 8.22
N ASN A 125 24.70 0.95 6.87
CA ASN A 125 23.43 1.36 6.27
C ASN A 125 22.32 0.33 6.55
N LEU A 126 22.64 -0.96 6.47
CA LEU A 126 21.72 -2.04 6.79
C LEU A 126 21.24 -1.94 8.25
N ASP A 127 22.15 -1.83 9.21
CA ASP A 127 21.80 -1.76 10.63
C ASP A 127 20.95 -0.52 10.94
N ASN A 128 21.29 0.61 10.31
CA ASN A 128 20.52 1.85 10.46
C ASN A 128 19.10 1.70 9.90
N GLN A 129 18.95 1.16 8.68
CA GLN A 129 17.63 1.05 8.05
C GLN A 129 16.79 -0.09 8.66
N ARG A 130 17.41 -1.17 9.13
CA ARG A 130 16.72 -2.18 9.93
C ARG A 130 16.04 -1.53 11.15
N ASN A 131 16.79 -0.75 11.92
CA ASN A 131 16.24 -0.05 13.07
C ASN A 131 15.12 0.93 12.69
N ALA A 132 15.25 1.64 11.55
CA ALA A 132 14.23 2.56 11.07
C ALA A 132 12.93 1.82 10.69
N VAL A 133 13.02 0.72 9.95
CA VAL A 133 11.87 -0.11 9.56
C VAL A 133 11.20 -0.76 10.78
N GLN A 134 12.00 -1.24 11.74
CA GLN A 134 11.47 -1.78 13.00
C GLN A 134 10.73 -0.71 13.81
N GLU A 135 11.27 0.52 13.86
CA GLU A 135 10.59 1.62 14.54
C GLU A 135 9.32 2.03 13.79
N GLU A 136 9.36 2.07 12.48
CA GLU A 136 8.16 2.30 11.66
C GLU A 136 7.09 1.23 11.92
N LYS A 137 7.48 -0.05 12.00
CA LYS A 137 6.55 -1.12 12.36
C LYS A 137 5.92 -0.89 13.71
N ARG A 138 6.71 -0.50 14.73
CA ARG A 138 6.16 -0.17 16.06
C ARG A 138 5.17 0.99 15.97
N LEU A 139 5.54 2.08 15.30
CA LEU A 139 4.73 3.31 15.24
C LEU A 139 3.45 3.14 14.41
N ARG A 140 3.53 2.45 13.27
CA ARG A 140 2.40 2.37 12.33
C ARG A 140 1.52 1.14 12.52
N TYR A 141 2.05 0.09 13.15
CA TYR A 141 1.35 -1.18 13.34
C TYR A 141 1.17 -1.53 14.82
N ASP A 142 2.27 -1.76 15.54
CA ASP A 142 2.21 -2.35 16.87
C ASP A 142 1.63 -1.40 17.93
N ASN A 143 1.76 -0.09 17.73
CA ASN A 143 1.22 0.96 18.61
C ASN A 143 -0.08 1.59 18.12
N GLN A 144 -0.72 1.01 17.09
CA GLN A 144 -1.99 1.49 16.56
C GLN A 144 -3.10 0.45 16.84
N PRO A 145 -4.25 0.85 17.40
CA PRO A 145 -5.36 -0.06 17.58
C PRO A 145 -5.90 -0.54 16.22
N TYR A 146 -6.34 -1.79 16.17
CA TYR A 146 -6.93 -2.47 15.02
C TYR A 146 -6.00 -2.77 13.84
N VAL A 147 -4.85 -2.13 13.71
CA VAL A 147 -3.99 -2.22 12.50
C VAL A 147 -3.43 -3.63 12.31
N ASN A 148 -2.97 -4.29 13.38
CA ASN A 148 -2.46 -5.66 13.27
C ASN A 148 -3.53 -6.68 12.88
N ALA A 149 -4.81 -6.36 13.05
CA ALA A 149 -5.90 -7.20 12.57
C ALA A 149 -5.96 -7.26 11.03
N PHE A 150 -5.56 -6.18 10.33
CA PHE A 150 -5.46 -6.19 8.86
C PHE A 150 -4.30 -7.07 8.35
N LEU A 151 -3.22 -7.17 9.10
CA LEU A 151 -2.16 -8.13 8.79
C LEU A 151 -2.69 -9.57 8.96
N ARG A 152 -3.39 -9.81 10.06
CA ARG A 152 -3.94 -11.14 10.36
C ARG A 152 -5.02 -11.60 9.38
N ILE A 153 -5.95 -10.72 8.97
CA ILE A 153 -6.98 -11.11 8.01
C ILE A 153 -6.40 -11.48 6.65
N ASN A 154 -5.31 -10.81 6.22
CA ASN A 154 -4.62 -11.15 4.98
C ASN A 154 -4.07 -12.59 5.02
N GLU A 155 -3.48 -13.01 6.16
CA GLU A 155 -3.01 -14.38 6.38
C GLU A 155 -4.15 -15.42 6.41
N LEU A 156 -5.35 -15.01 6.78
CA LEU A 156 -6.53 -15.87 6.78
C LEU A 156 -7.14 -16.04 5.38
N ILE A 157 -7.14 -14.97 4.57
CA ILE A 157 -7.66 -14.99 3.20
C ILE A 157 -6.74 -15.78 2.28
N PHE A 158 -5.44 -15.54 2.34
CA PHE A 158 -4.46 -16.18 1.49
C PHE A 158 -3.77 -17.34 2.20
N LYS A 159 -3.58 -18.44 1.48
CA LYS A 159 -2.88 -19.64 1.98
C LYS A 159 -1.45 -19.71 1.48
N ASN A 160 -1.18 -19.13 0.31
CA ASN A 160 0.17 -19.03 -0.23
C ASN A 160 0.95 -17.93 0.52
N PRO A 161 2.09 -18.24 1.15
CA PRO A 161 2.89 -17.26 1.87
C PRO A 161 3.28 -16.04 1.04
N ALA A 162 3.48 -16.19 -0.28
CA ALA A 162 3.79 -15.07 -1.17
C ALA A 162 2.67 -14.03 -1.24
N ASN A 163 1.42 -14.44 -1.02
CA ASN A 163 0.26 -13.55 -0.98
C ASN A 163 -0.12 -13.11 0.44
N ALA A 164 0.19 -13.95 1.44
CA ALA A 164 -0.33 -13.81 2.79
C ALA A 164 0.47 -12.84 3.67
N HIS A 165 1.81 -12.82 3.55
CA HIS A 165 2.64 -12.00 4.44
C HIS A 165 2.60 -10.50 4.11
N SER A 166 2.84 -9.68 5.12
CA SER A 166 2.81 -8.22 4.98
C SER A 166 4.10 -7.65 4.41
N THR A 167 4.00 -6.49 3.77
CA THR A 167 5.17 -5.77 3.23
C THR A 167 6.12 -5.27 4.32
N ILE A 168 5.62 -4.98 5.53
CA ILE A 168 6.47 -4.52 6.65
C ILE A 168 7.32 -5.66 7.24
N GLY A 169 6.92 -6.92 7.05
CA GLY A 169 7.61 -8.09 7.56
C GLY A 169 7.51 -8.30 9.07
N SER A 170 8.25 -9.30 9.58
CA SER A 170 8.37 -9.58 10.99
C SER A 170 9.63 -8.97 11.60
N MET A 171 9.63 -8.72 12.93
CA MET A 171 10.82 -8.22 13.64
C MET A 171 11.96 -9.25 13.56
N GLU A 172 11.62 -10.53 13.66
CA GLU A 172 12.56 -11.66 13.64
C GLU A 172 13.26 -11.77 12.28
N ASP A 173 12.51 -11.62 11.20
CA ASP A 173 13.06 -11.70 9.84
C ASP A 173 13.95 -10.50 9.51
N LEU A 174 13.55 -9.30 9.97
CA LEU A 174 14.37 -8.10 9.85
C LEU A 174 15.69 -8.23 10.64
N ASP A 175 15.65 -8.80 11.85
CA ASP A 175 16.85 -9.05 12.64
C ASP A 175 17.78 -10.10 12.00
N ALA A 176 17.20 -11.08 11.33
CA ALA A 176 17.94 -12.13 10.63
C ALA A 176 18.56 -11.65 9.30
N ALA A 177 18.24 -10.43 8.83
CA ALA A 177 18.76 -9.87 7.58
C ALA A 177 20.27 -9.71 7.60
N THR A 178 20.96 -10.29 6.64
CA THR A 178 22.41 -10.16 6.46
C THR A 178 22.77 -9.22 5.31
N ILE A 179 23.97 -8.70 5.32
CA ILE A 179 24.49 -7.85 4.22
C ILE A 179 24.50 -8.62 2.89
N ASP A 180 24.80 -9.90 2.91
CA ASP A 180 24.82 -10.76 1.72
C ASP A 180 23.41 -10.94 1.15
N ASP A 181 22.40 -11.12 2.00
CA ASP A 181 21.00 -11.19 1.57
C ASP A 181 20.57 -9.89 0.86
N VAL A 182 20.92 -8.75 1.43
CA VAL A 182 20.59 -7.43 0.85
C VAL A 182 21.31 -7.21 -0.48
N GLN A 183 22.60 -7.55 -0.56
CA GLN A 183 23.36 -7.46 -1.81
C GLN A 183 22.83 -8.40 -2.88
N GLN A 184 22.40 -9.60 -2.50
CA GLN A 184 21.79 -10.55 -3.42
C GLN A 184 20.44 -10.04 -3.94
N PHE A 185 19.60 -9.48 -3.05
CA PHE A 185 18.31 -8.91 -3.41
C PHE A 185 18.47 -7.76 -4.42
N PHE A 186 19.42 -6.86 -4.19
CA PHE A 186 19.75 -5.81 -5.15
C PHE A 186 20.10 -6.36 -6.52
N ARG A 187 21.06 -7.30 -6.57
CA ARG A 187 21.52 -7.88 -7.84
C ARG A 187 20.41 -8.60 -8.62
N ILE A 188 19.46 -9.20 -7.93
CA ILE A 188 18.37 -9.95 -8.59
C ILE A 188 17.30 -9.00 -9.14
N TYR A 189 16.90 -7.99 -8.36
CA TYR A 189 15.66 -7.27 -8.63
C TYR A 189 15.85 -5.84 -9.12
N TYR A 190 16.94 -5.16 -8.75
CA TYR A 190 17.16 -3.73 -9.07
C TYR A 190 18.04 -3.57 -10.32
N ALA A 191 17.53 -4.06 -11.44
CA ALA A 191 18.22 -4.04 -12.71
C ALA A 191 17.34 -3.37 -13.80
N PRO A 192 17.97 -2.79 -14.85
CA PRO A 192 17.24 -2.13 -15.92
C PRO A 192 16.15 -2.99 -16.56
N ASN A 193 16.46 -4.26 -16.83
CA ASN A 193 15.53 -5.21 -17.45
C ASN A 193 14.39 -5.70 -16.54
N ASN A 194 14.39 -5.31 -15.28
CA ASN A 194 13.30 -5.53 -14.32
C ASN A 194 12.58 -4.24 -13.94
N ALA A 195 12.74 -3.17 -14.74
CA ALA A 195 12.23 -1.85 -14.42
C ALA A 195 11.50 -1.18 -15.58
N VAL A 196 10.66 -0.22 -15.23
CA VAL A 196 10.02 0.74 -16.15
C VAL A 196 10.28 2.14 -15.65
N LEU A 197 10.77 3.01 -16.54
CA LEU A 197 10.95 4.43 -16.31
C LEU A 197 9.88 5.20 -17.07
N SER A 198 9.09 6.00 -16.36
CA SER A 198 8.09 6.90 -16.93
C SER A 198 8.45 8.35 -16.64
N ILE A 199 8.40 9.21 -17.67
CA ILE A 199 8.72 10.64 -17.58
C ILE A 199 7.52 11.39 -18.17
N VAL A 200 6.94 12.28 -17.37
CA VAL A 200 5.73 13.05 -17.76
C VAL A 200 5.91 14.52 -17.41
N GLY A 201 5.64 15.41 -18.33
CA GLY A 201 5.67 16.86 -18.10
C GLY A 201 6.38 17.67 -19.16
N ASP A 202 6.96 18.80 -18.76
CA ASP A 202 7.53 19.80 -19.66
C ASP A 202 8.98 19.45 -20.03
N PHE A 203 9.14 18.81 -21.17
CA PHE A 203 10.44 18.45 -21.77
C PHE A 203 10.28 18.20 -23.26
N GLU A 204 11.38 18.31 -24.01
CA GLU A 204 11.46 17.85 -25.40
C GLU A 204 11.79 16.34 -25.42
N SER A 205 10.95 15.54 -26.09
CA SER A 205 11.11 14.08 -26.12
C SER A 205 12.47 13.62 -26.66
N SER A 206 13.05 14.31 -27.64
CA SER A 206 14.36 14.00 -28.17
C SER A 206 15.47 14.18 -27.13
N GLU A 207 15.43 15.28 -26.36
CA GLU A 207 16.39 15.56 -25.29
C GLU A 207 16.24 14.56 -24.14
N ALA A 208 15.00 14.25 -23.75
CA ALA A 208 14.74 13.22 -22.73
C ALA A 208 15.29 11.85 -23.13
N GLN A 209 15.14 11.44 -24.41
CA GLN A 209 15.72 10.19 -24.91
C GLN A 209 17.25 10.20 -24.84
N GLU A 210 17.89 11.31 -25.19
CA GLU A 210 19.36 11.44 -25.09
C GLU A 210 19.83 11.35 -23.63
N LEU A 211 19.15 12.01 -22.70
CA LEU A 211 19.44 11.95 -21.27
C LEU A 211 19.27 10.52 -20.73
N VAL A 212 18.17 9.84 -21.07
CA VAL A 212 17.96 8.45 -20.67
C VAL A 212 19.07 7.54 -21.19
N ARG A 213 19.43 7.65 -22.47
CA ARG A 213 20.55 6.88 -23.02
C ARG A 213 21.88 7.20 -22.32
N LYS A 214 22.16 8.48 -22.07
CA LYS A 214 23.36 8.93 -21.38
C LYS A 214 23.51 8.33 -19.99
N TYR A 215 22.44 8.29 -19.20
CA TYR A 215 22.53 7.88 -17.81
C TYR A 215 22.29 6.39 -17.61
N PHE A 216 21.40 5.76 -18.36
CA PHE A 216 20.97 4.39 -18.10
C PHE A 216 21.57 3.34 -19.04
N ALA A 217 21.98 3.69 -20.28
CA ALA A 217 22.41 2.67 -21.25
C ALA A 217 23.64 1.88 -20.82
N GLY A 218 24.52 2.47 -20.01
CA GLY A 218 25.72 1.81 -19.49
C GLY A 218 25.49 0.89 -18.28
N ILE A 219 24.26 0.82 -17.74
CA ILE A 219 23.95 -0.06 -16.60
C ILE A 219 23.70 -1.47 -17.15
N PRO A 220 24.42 -2.51 -16.65
CA PRO A 220 24.26 -3.86 -17.17
C PRO A 220 22.89 -4.46 -16.79
N SER A 221 22.31 -5.22 -17.71
CA SER A 221 21.18 -6.11 -17.40
C SER A 221 21.61 -7.26 -16.50
N GLN A 222 20.63 -7.85 -15.80
CA GLN A 222 20.81 -9.04 -14.97
C GLN A 222 19.96 -10.21 -15.51
N PRO A 223 20.24 -11.46 -15.13
CA PRO A 223 19.33 -12.56 -15.40
C PRO A 223 17.92 -12.22 -14.89
N PRO A 224 16.85 -12.63 -15.60
CA PRO A 224 15.49 -12.40 -15.13
C PRO A 224 15.29 -12.93 -13.71
N PRO A 225 14.56 -12.20 -12.84
CA PRO A 225 14.21 -12.71 -11.52
C PRO A 225 13.49 -14.07 -11.59
N PRO A 226 13.65 -14.93 -10.58
CA PRO A 226 12.92 -16.19 -10.54
C PRO A 226 11.41 -15.93 -10.48
N PRO A 227 10.59 -16.72 -11.18
CA PRO A 227 9.14 -16.60 -11.11
C PRO A 227 8.65 -16.90 -9.69
N VAL A 228 7.62 -16.18 -9.27
CA VAL A 228 6.96 -16.40 -7.98
C VAL A 228 5.66 -17.14 -8.22
N ASP A 229 5.44 -18.25 -7.49
CA ASP A 229 4.15 -18.93 -7.45
C ASP A 229 3.19 -18.14 -6.54
N VAL A 230 2.18 -17.54 -7.14
CA VAL A 230 1.11 -16.80 -6.46
C VAL A 230 -0.22 -17.53 -6.49
N SER A 231 -0.22 -18.82 -6.86
CA SER A 231 -1.44 -19.64 -6.93
C SER A 231 -2.07 -19.78 -5.54
N GLU A 232 -3.40 -19.82 -5.52
CA GLU A 232 -4.19 -20.05 -4.31
C GLU A 232 -5.12 -21.23 -4.50
N PRO A 233 -5.47 -21.96 -3.44
CA PRO A 233 -6.56 -22.93 -3.51
C PRO A 233 -7.86 -22.28 -3.96
N GLU A 234 -8.64 -22.97 -4.78
CA GLU A 234 -9.95 -22.48 -5.25
C GLU A 234 -10.93 -22.35 -4.08
N ASP A 235 -10.89 -23.29 -3.14
CA ASP A 235 -11.78 -23.31 -1.99
C ASP A 235 -11.27 -22.34 -0.89
N VAL A 236 -12.06 -21.33 -0.59
CA VAL A 236 -11.90 -20.54 0.64
C VAL A 236 -12.87 -21.15 1.67
N ALA A 237 -12.35 -21.95 2.58
CA ALA A 237 -13.15 -22.40 3.70
C ALA A 237 -13.56 -21.19 4.55
N GLN A 238 -14.84 -21.12 4.93
CA GLN A 238 -15.30 -20.18 5.94
C GLN A 238 -14.35 -20.22 7.14
N SER A 239 -13.86 -19.07 7.54
CA SER A 239 -12.97 -18.92 8.68
C SER A 239 -13.47 -17.80 9.59
N GLN A 240 -13.50 -18.09 10.88
CA GLN A 240 -13.78 -17.06 11.90
C GLN A 240 -12.74 -17.20 13.00
N GLU A 241 -12.11 -16.11 13.35
CA GLU A 241 -11.09 -16.05 14.40
C GLU A 241 -11.34 -14.84 15.31
N ILE A 242 -10.98 -14.98 16.58
CA ILE A 242 -10.98 -13.86 17.55
C ILE A 242 -9.54 -13.35 17.68
N PHE A 243 -9.36 -12.09 17.38
CA PHE A 243 -8.08 -11.38 17.51
C PHE A 243 -8.11 -10.48 18.74
N GLN A 244 -7.22 -10.73 19.70
CA GLN A 244 -7.08 -9.90 20.88
C GLN A 244 -6.17 -8.71 20.58
N ASP A 245 -6.74 -7.50 20.63
CA ASP A 245 -5.97 -6.26 20.49
C ASP A 245 -5.91 -5.53 21.83
N LYS A 246 -4.69 -5.40 22.36
CA LYS A 246 -4.43 -4.72 23.64
C LYS A 246 -4.69 -3.22 23.62
N LEU A 247 -4.69 -2.63 22.42
CA LEU A 247 -4.87 -1.20 22.22
C LEU A 247 -6.29 -0.84 21.79
N ALA A 248 -7.08 -1.82 21.36
CA ALA A 248 -8.44 -1.57 20.92
C ALA A 248 -9.30 -1.04 22.09
N PRO A 249 -9.92 0.15 21.98
CA PRO A 249 -10.80 0.70 23.01
C PRO A 249 -12.19 0.08 23.01
N ALA A 250 -12.60 -0.58 21.91
CA ALA A 250 -13.91 -1.20 21.73
C ALA A 250 -13.83 -2.40 20.78
N PRO A 251 -14.79 -3.33 20.84
CA PRO A 251 -14.88 -4.42 19.89
C PRO A 251 -15.09 -3.91 18.45
N ALA A 252 -14.44 -4.56 17.48
CA ALA A 252 -14.58 -4.28 16.06
C ALA A 252 -14.51 -5.60 15.28
N PHE A 253 -14.65 -5.55 13.97
CA PHE A 253 -14.42 -6.73 13.13
C PHE A 253 -13.94 -6.35 11.73
N VAL A 254 -13.28 -7.31 11.08
CA VAL A 254 -12.95 -7.25 9.66
C VAL A 254 -13.57 -8.44 8.96
N LEU A 255 -14.21 -8.17 7.84
CA LEU A 255 -14.66 -9.19 6.87
C LEU A 255 -13.70 -9.20 5.70
N GLY A 256 -13.42 -10.37 5.14
CA GLY A 256 -12.53 -10.51 4.00
C GLY A 256 -12.99 -11.58 3.01
N TRP A 257 -12.75 -11.31 1.74
CA TRP A 257 -13.02 -12.25 0.63
C TRP A 257 -11.84 -12.27 -0.33
N LYS A 258 -11.50 -13.45 -0.81
CA LYS A 258 -10.61 -13.61 -1.96
C LYS A 258 -11.41 -13.35 -3.22
N ILE A 259 -10.92 -12.45 -4.08
CA ILE A 259 -11.56 -12.04 -5.32
C ILE A 259 -10.64 -12.26 -6.52
N PRO A 260 -11.16 -12.22 -7.76
CA PRO A 260 -10.34 -12.44 -8.95
C PRO A 260 -9.19 -11.44 -9.11
N PRO A 261 -8.18 -11.82 -9.91
CA PRO A 261 -7.10 -10.91 -10.29
C PRO A 261 -7.60 -9.65 -10.99
N ARG A 262 -6.81 -8.60 -10.89
CA ARG A 262 -7.03 -7.37 -11.68
C ARG A 262 -7.19 -7.68 -13.18
N ARG A 263 -7.81 -6.78 -13.94
CA ARG A 263 -8.05 -6.90 -15.38
C ARG A 263 -9.02 -8.00 -15.81
N THR A 264 -9.70 -8.64 -14.87
CA THR A 264 -10.79 -9.56 -15.20
C THR A 264 -12.14 -8.82 -15.18
N PRO A 265 -13.12 -9.23 -16.00
CA PRO A 265 -14.46 -8.62 -15.97
C PRO A 265 -15.10 -8.66 -14.58
N ASP A 266 -14.87 -9.74 -13.83
CA ASP A 266 -15.38 -9.91 -12.47
C ASP A 266 -14.70 -8.96 -11.48
N PHE A 267 -13.40 -8.70 -11.64
CA PHE A 267 -12.69 -7.71 -10.84
C PHE A 267 -13.29 -6.31 -11.02
N TYR A 268 -13.52 -5.87 -12.25
CA TYR A 268 -14.17 -4.59 -12.53
C TYR A 268 -15.57 -4.50 -11.93
N ALA A 269 -16.35 -5.58 -12.04
CA ALA A 269 -17.69 -5.63 -11.45
C ALA A 269 -17.67 -5.57 -9.93
N LEU A 270 -16.71 -6.26 -9.27
CA LEU A 270 -16.53 -6.24 -7.82
C LEU A 270 -15.99 -4.90 -7.32
N SER A 271 -15.13 -4.22 -8.09
CA SER A 271 -14.68 -2.86 -7.75
C SER A 271 -15.87 -1.90 -7.71
N LEU A 272 -16.77 -1.98 -8.70
CA LEU A 272 -18.00 -1.17 -8.69
C LEU A 272 -18.95 -1.57 -7.56
N ALA A 273 -19.03 -2.86 -7.22
CA ALA A 273 -19.80 -3.31 -6.06
C ALA A 273 -19.23 -2.75 -4.75
N ALA A 274 -17.91 -2.73 -4.59
CA ALA A 274 -17.23 -2.15 -3.44
C ALA A 274 -17.53 -0.66 -3.27
N ASP A 275 -17.45 0.11 -4.37
CA ASP A 275 -17.82 1.53 -4.38
C ASP A 275 -19.27 1.76 -3.92
N LEU A 276 -20.20 0.90 -4.35
CA LEU A 276 -21.62 0.98 -3.91
C LEU A 276 -21.80 0.64 -2.44
N ILE A 277 -21.08 -0.38 -1.97
CA ILE A 277 -21.28 -0.92 -0.62
C ILE A 277 -20.68 0.01 0.43
N PHE A 278 -19.42 0.43 0.28
CA PHE A 278 -18.70 1.11 1.36
C PHE A 278 -17.86 2.33 0.96
N GLU A 279 -17.71 2.67 -0.33
CA GLU A 279 -16.81 3.78 -0.71
C GLU A 279 -17.53 5.13 -0.64
N GLY A 280 -17.01 6.00 0.22
CA GLY A 280 -17.46 7.37 0.40
C GLY A 280 -18.83 7.53 1.09
N ASP A 281 -19.18 8.77 1.38
CA ASP A 281 -20.35 9.15 2.18
C ASP A 281 -21.69 8.73 1.55
N SER A 282 -21.72 8.49 0.27
CA SER A 282 -22.93 8.11 -0.47
C SER A 282 -23.08 6.60 -0.70
N SER A 283 -22.19 5.79 -0.12
CA SER A 283 -22.28 4.34 -0.15
C SER A 283 -23.44 3.81 0.71
N ARG A 284 -23.90 2.59 0.40
CA ARG A 284 -25.05 1.99 1.08
C ARG A 284 -24.81 1.83 2.58
N LEU A 285 -23.65 1.29 2.96
CA LEU A 285 -23.32 1.05 4.36
C LEU A 285 -23.13 2.36 5.14
N TYR A 286 -22.48 3.36 4.53
CA TYR A 286 -22.33 4.66 5.19
C TYR A 286 -23.69 5.33 5.42
N GLN A 287 -24.56 5.35 4.41
CA GLN A 287 -25.90 5.95 4.54
C GLN A 287 -26.77 5.21 5.57
N LYS A 288 -26.65 3.89 5.64
CA LYS A 288 -27.43 3.08 6.58
C LYS A 288 -26.87 3.15 7.99
N LEU A 289 -25.63 2.72 8.19
CA LEU A 289 -25.05 2.48 9.51
C LEU A 289 -24.47 3.74 10.17
N VAL A 290 -23.96 4.69 9.39
CA VAL A 290 -23.37 5.93 9.94
C VAL A 290 -24.41 7.03 10.06
N LYS A 291 -25.20 7.29 8.99
CA LYS A 291 -26.17 8.40 8.98
C LYS A 291 -27.58 7.99 9.41
N GLY A 292 -28.02 6.80 9.05
CA GLY A 292 -29.38 6.31 9.32
C GLY A 292 -29.52 5.80 10.74
N ASP A 293 -28.91 4.65 11.00
CA ASP A 293 -29.04 3.95 12.28
C ASP A 293 -28.11 4.51 13.35
N GLU A 294 -27.07 5.27 12.92
CA GLU A 294 -26.02 5.81 13.79
C GLU A 294 -25.35 4.73 14.67
N SER A 295 -25.29 3.50 14.19
CA SER A 295 -24.89 2.30 14.94
C SER A 295 -23.39 2.01 14.89
N VAL A 296 -22.63 2.66 13.99
CA VAL A 296 -21.18 2.52 13.90
C VAL A 296 -20.46 3.84 14.11
N VAL A 297 -19.25 3.77 14.66
CA VAL A 297 -18.30 4.90 14.74
C VAL A 297 -17.68 5.11 13.35
N SER A 298 -17.30 4.00 12.71
CA SER A 298 -16.75 4.03 11.35
C SER A 298 -17.03 2.71 10.64
N ILE A 299 -17.15 2.81 9.32
CA ILE A 299 -17.15 1.68 8.41
C ILE A 299 -16.24 2.02 7.23
N GLN A 300 -15.36 1.13 6.87
CA GLN A 300 -14.38 1.30 5.81
C GLN A 300 -14.23 -0.02 5.05
N GLY A 301 -13.86 0.07 3.81
CA GLY A 301 -13.54 -1.10 3.01
C GLY A 301 -12.48 -0.77 1.98
N GLY A 302 -11.99 -1.79 1.29
CA GLY A 302 -11.01 -1.63 0.24
C GLY A 302 -10.79 -2.90 -0.55
N ILE A 303 -10.14 -2.74 -1.68
CA ILE A 303 -9.66 -3.84 -2.51
C ILE A 303 -8.14 -3.79 -2.54
N ASP A 304 -7.51 -4.90 -2.19
CA ASP A 304 -6.10 -5.15 -2.45
C ASP A 304 -5.97 -5.78 -3.84
N GLU A 305 -5.73 -4.90 -4.83
CA GLU A 305 -5.64 -5.24 -6.24
C GLU A 305 -4.30 -5.91 -6.55
N ARG A 306 -4.33 -7.11 -7.18
CA ARG A 306 -3.13 -7.89 -7.51
C ARG A 306 -3.21 -8.50 -8.92
N ARG A 307 -2.05 -8.80 -9.51
CA ARG A 307 -1.94 -9.62 -10.74
C ARG A 307 -2.33 -11.08 -10.50
N GLY A 308 -2.13 -11.56 -9.27
CA GLY A 308 -2.68 -12.81 -8.75
C GLY A 308 -4.04 -12.59 -8.09
N PRO A 309 -4.51 -13.54 -7.27
CA PRO A 309 -5.73 -13.37 -6.49
C PRO A 309 -5.69 -12.09 -5.66
N SER A 310 -6.74 -11.29 -5.77
CA SER A 310 -6.96 -10.06 -5.03
C SER A 310 -7.80 -10.31 -3.77
N ALA A 311 -7.95 -9.30 -2.91
CA ALA A 311 -8.81 -9.39 -1.73
C ALA A 311 -9.73 -8.17 -1.61
N LEU A 312 -10.91 -8.38 -1.02
CA LEU A 312 -11.83 -7.33 -0.62
C LEU A 312 -12.02 -7.40 0.89
N TYR A 313 -11.99 -6.24 1.55
CA TYR A 313 -12.11 -6.10 3.00
C TYR A 313 -13.21 -5.13 3.38
N ILE A 314 -13.90 -5.39 4.50
CA ILE A 314 -14.80 -4.45 5.16
C ILE A 314 -14.45 -4.45 6.65
N PHE A 315 -14.05 -3.31 7.18
CA PHE A 315 -13.85 -3.06 8.60
C PHE A 315 -15.03 -2.27 9.15
N ALA A 316 -15.52 -2.65 10.33
CA ALA A 316 -16.54 -1.89 11.04
C ALA A 316 -16.20 -1.77 12.53
N LEU A 317 -16.37 -0.57 13.05
CA LEU A 317 -16.27 -0.25 14.48
C LEU A 317 -17.65 0.16 14.99
N PRO A 318 -18.40 -0.75 15.67
CA PRO A 318 -19.68 -0.45 16.28
C PRO A 318 -19.59 0.63 17.35
N LYS A 319 -20.64 1.38 17.58
CA LYS A 319 -20.75 2.29 18.74
C LYS A 319 -20.89 1.50 20.04
N PRO A 320 -20.49 2.08 21.19
CA PRO A 320 -20.70 1.45 22.49
C PRO A 320 -22.19 1.10 22.73
N GLY A 321 -22.43 -0.14 23.08
CA GLY A 321 -23.77 -0.67 23.31
C GLY A 321 -24.42 -1.34 22.12
N GLU A 322 -23.80 -1.28 20.95
CA GLU A 322 -24.24 -2.01 19.76
C GLU A 322 -23.60 -3.41 19.71
N GLU A 323 -24.38 -4.39 19.31
CA GLU A 323 -23.90 -5.77 19.18
C GLU A 323 -23.16 -5.97 17.85
N VAL A 324 -21.92 -6.44 17.91
CA VAL A 324 -21.06 -6.72 16.74
C VAL A 324 -21.76 -7.62 15.71
N ALA A 325 -22.50 -8.63 16.20
CA ALA A 325 -23.23 -9.58 15.35
C ALA A 325 -24.36 -8.88 14.56
N ASP A 326 -25.05 -7.92 15.14
CA ASP A 326 -26.14 -7.21 14.49
C ASP A 326 -25.63 -6.30 13.37
N ILE A 327 -24.54 -5.58 13.61
CA ILE A 327 -23.88 -4.76 12.59
C ILE A 327 -23.39 -5.64 11.44
N ARG A 328 -22.75 -6.75 11.75
CA ARG A 328 -22.30 -7.72 10.75
C ARG A 328 -23.46 -8.27 9.91
N ASN A 329 -24.56 -8.60 10.53
CA ASN A 329 -25.76 -9.07 9.81
C ASN A 329 -26.33 -7.99 8.88
N GLN A 330 -26.34 -6.73 9.29
CA GLN A 330 -26.75 -5.61 8.45
C GLN A 330 -25.85 -5.43 7.22
N ILE A 331 -24.53 -5.64 7.36
CA ILE A 331 -23.60 -5.64 6.21
C ILE A 331 -23.95 -6.79 5.26
N PHE A 332 -24.18 -7.99 5.81
CA PHE A 332 -24.56 -9.13 4.97
C PHE A 332 -25.92 -8.94 4.28
N ASP A 333 -26.85 -8.26 4.90
CA ASP A 333 -28.15 -7.94 4.28
C ASP A 333 -27.97 -7.00 3.09
N GLU A 334 -27.06 -6.02 3.15
CA GLU A 334 -26.75 -5.17 2.00
C GLU A 334 -26.07 -5.94 0.86
N ILE A 335 -25.15 -6.85 1.17
CA ILE A 335 -24.53 -7.74 0.18
C ILE A 335 -25.61 -8.66 -0.44
N ARG A 336 -26.50 -9.25 0.35
CA ARG A 336 -27.63 -10.06 -0.13
C ARG A 336 -28.59 -9.24 -0.99
N SER A 337 -28.87 -7.99 -0.61
CA SER A 337 -29.69 -7.07 -1.40
C SER A 337 -29.08 -6.81 -2.76
N LEU A 338 -27.78 -6.51 -2.81
CA LEU A 338 -27.06 -6.30 -4.08
C LEU A 338 -27.00 -7.58 -4.93
N ARG A 339 -26.81 -8.75 -4.30
CA ARG A 339 -26.87 -10.07 -4.94
C ARG A 339 -28.24 -10.36 -5.57
N SER A 340 -29.35 -9.95 -4.91
CA SER A 340 -30.70 -10.28 -5.37
C SER A 340 -31.22 -9.34 -6.44
N SER A 341 -30.98 -8.04 -6.30
CA SER A 341 -31.59 -7.00 -7.14
C SER A 341 -30.59 -6.27 -8.04
N GLY A 342 -29.28 -6.40 -7.80
CA GLY A 342 -28.27 -5.58 -8.45
C GLY A 342 -28.35 -4.11 -8.06
N PRO A 343 -27.51 -3.25 -8.66
CA PRO A 343 -27.57 -1.81 -8.48
C PRO A 343 -28.74 -1.20 -9.27
N SER A 344 -29.35 -0.16 -8.73
CA SER A 344 -30.35 0.66 -9.42
C SER A 344 -29.73 1.51 -10.54
N ALA A 345 -30.56 2.00 -11.45
CA ALA A 345 -30.11 2.89 -12.52
C ALA A 345 -29.45 4.18 -12.00
N ALA A 346 -29.97 4.73 -10.89
CA ALA A 346 -29.41 5.92 -10.25
C ALA A 346 -28.01 5.65 -9.61
N GLU A 347 -27.83 4.49 -9.01
CA GLU A 347 -26.53 4.07 -8.48
C GLU A 347 -25.51 3.86 -9.60
N MET A 348 -25.92 3.25 -10.72
CA MET A 348 -25.03 3.10 -11.89
C MET A 348 -24.62 4.45 -12.48
N GLU A 349 -25.57 5.38 -12.62
CA GLU A 349 -25.26 6.73 -13.09
C GLU A 349 -24.28 7.45 -12.15
N LYS A 350 -24.48 7.34 -10.84
CA LYS A 350 -23.58 7.89 -9.84
C LYS A 350 -22.16 7.32 -9.95
N LEU A 351 -22.04 5.99 -10.06
CA LEU A 351 -20.74 5.31 -10.22
C LEU A 351 -20.01 5.78 -11.47
N GLN A 352 -20.70 5.80 -12.61
CA GLN A 352 -20.11 6.24 -13.86
C GLN A 352 -19.64 7.70 -13.81
N ASN A 353 -20.40 8.58 -13.17
CA ASN A 353 -20.03 9.97 -12.99
C ASN A 353 -18.83 10.12 -12.06
N SER A 354 -18.76 9.36 -10.96
CA SER A 354 -17.61 9.35 -10.05
C SER A 354 -16.35 8.89 -10.76
N LEU A 355 -16.39 7.78 -11.47
CA LEU A 355 -15.25 7.24 -12.24
C LEU A 355 -14.73 8.25 -13.28
N CYS A 356 -15.65 8.88 -14.03
CA CYS A 356 -15.27 9.91 -15.01
C CYS A 356 -14.60 11.12 -14.33
N ASN A 357 -15.15 11.58 -13.19
CA ASN A 357 -14.60 12.69 -12.44
C ASN A 357 -13.19 12.37 -11.91
N ASP A 358 -13.00 11.20 -11.33
CA ASP A 358 -11.73 10.78 -10.76
C ASP A 358 -10.65 10.61 -11.84
N MET A 359 -11.03 10.04 -12.97
CA MET A 359 -10.14 9.96 -14.14
C MET A 359 -9.71 11.33 -14.64
N VAL A 360 -10.65 12.29 -14.78
CA VAL A 360 -10.31 13.65 -15.23
C VAL A 360 -9.40 14.36 -14.24
N ARG A 361 -9.69 14.24 -12.95
CA ARG A 361 -8.86 14.85 -11.89
C ARG A 361 -7.45 14.25 -11.85
N GLY A 362 -7.34 12.93 -11.89
CA GLY A 362 -6.06 12.25 -11.88
C GLY A 362 -5.16 12.68 -13.05
N ARG A 363 -5.73 12.80 -14.25
CA ARG A 363 -4.99 13.22 -15.44
C ARG A 363 -4.40 14.63 -15.38
N GLN A 364 -4.86 15.48 -14.46
CA GLN A 364 -4.28 16.82 -14.27
C GLN A 364 -2.90 16.75 -13.59
N SER A 365 -2.61 15.69 -12.83
CA SER A 365 -1.34 15.51 -12.14
C SER A 365 -0.30 14.81 -13.03
N THR A 366 0.85 15.44 -13.24
CA THR A 366 1.99 14.83 -13.96
C THR A 366 2.50 13.60 -13.20
N MET A 367 2.54 13.66 -11.87
CA MET A 367 2.95 12.55 -11.00
C MET A 367 2.01 11.36 -11.14
N TYR A 368 0.71 11.57 -11.03
CA TYR A 368 -0.28 10.50 -11.22
C TYR A 368 -0.13 9.83 -12.58
N ARG A 369 0.03 10.62 -13.65
CA ARG A 369 0.25 10.08 -14.99
C ARG A 369 1.54 9.26 -15.07
N ALA A 370 2.64 9.76 -14.51
CA ALA A 370 3.92 9.07 -14.51
C ALA A 370 3.83 7.71 -13.81
N GLN A 371 3.20 7.67 -12.64
CA GLN A 371 3.01 6.44 -11.87
C GLN A 371 2.10 5.45 -12.58
N ARG A 372 0.93 5.88 -13.06
CA ARG A 372 -0.02 4.97 -13.73
C ARG A 372 0.52 4.39 -15.03
N LEU A 373 1.21 5.20 -15.83
CA LEU A 373 1.85 4.74 -17.06
C LEU A 373 2.94 3.69 -16.77
N ALA A 374 3.77 3.93 -15.74
CA ALA A 374 4.77 2.98 -15.32
C ALA A 374 4.16 1.66 -14.82
N GLU A 375 3.07 1.75 -14.04
CA GLU A 375 2.38 0.58 -13.50
C GLU A 375 1.75 -0.27 -14.61
N TYR A 376 1.01 0.33 -15.54
CA TYR A 376 0.42 -0.40 -16.66
C TYR A 376 1.49 -1.08 -17.54
N ALA A 377 2.59 -0.38 -17.80
CA ALA A 377 3.69 -0.96 -18.54
C ALA A 377 4.38 -2.09 -17.75
N LEU A 378 4.53 -1.95 -16.43
CA LEU A 378 5.16 -2.98 -15.60
C LEU A 378 4.30 -4.22 -15.48
N PHE A 379 3.04 -4.05 -15.11
CA PHE A 379 2.15 -5.13 -14.75
C PHE A 379 1.45 -5.77 -15.94
N ASP A 380 1.04 -4.94 -16.90
CA ASP A 380 0.20 -5.37 -18.03
C ASP A 380 0.96 -5.35 -19.38
N GLY A 381 2.16 -4.77 -19.41
CA GLY A 381 2.96 -4.62 -20.63
C GLY A 381 2.43 -3.56 -21.61
N ASP A 382 1.38 -2.81 -21.22
CA ASP A 382 0.69 -1.87 -22.09
C ASP A 382 0.30 -0.57 -21.38
N PRO A 383 1.10 0.51 -21.49
CA PRO A 383 0.76 1.79 -20.90
C PRO A 383 -0.44 2.49 -21.53
N THR A 384 -0.92 2.06 -22.72
CA THR A 384 -2.11 2.64 -23.37
C THR A 384 -3.41 2.31 -22.62
N LEU A 385 -3.37 1.36 -21.68
CA LEU A 385 -4.46 1.10 -20.74
C LEU A 385 -4.83 2.35 -19.94
N PHE A 386 -3.91 3.29 -19.78
CA PHE A 386 -4.19 4.58 -19.17
C PHE A 386 -5.35 5.34 -19.84
N ASP A 387 -5.52 5.18 -21.16
CA ASP A 387 -6.61 5.80 -21.91
C ASP A 387 -7.86 4.92 -22.04
N SER A 388 -7.73 3.60 -21.96
CA SER A 388 -8.79 2.65 -22.28
C SER A 388 -9.42 1.94 -21.08
N GLU A 389 -8.78 1.97 -19.89
CA GLU A 389 -9.30 1.25 -18.72
C GLU A 389 -10.66 1.76 -18.24
N LEU A 390 -10.88 3.08 -18.29
CA LEU A 390 -12.18 3.65 -17.94
C LEU A 390 -13.33 3.01 -18.73
N ASP A 391 -13.11 2.74 -20.01
CA ASP A 391 -14.14 2.11 -20.87
C ASP A 391 -14.50 0.71 -20.39
N GLN A 392 -13.57 -0.04 -19.79
CA GLN A 392 -13.83 -1.36 -19.19
C GLN A 392 -14.80 -1.23 -18.00
N TYR A 393 -14.55 -0.27 -17.11
CA TYR A 393 -15.46 0.03 -15.99
C TYR A 393 -16.83 0.50 -16.46
N LEU A 394 -16.88 1.42 -17.44
CA LEU A 394 -18.13 1.98 -17.96
C LEU A 394 -18.97 0.97 -18.77
N ALA A 395 -18.35 -0.11 -19.25
CA ALA A 395 -19.03 -1.19 -19.94
C ALA A 395 -19.71 -2.19 -19.00
N ILE A 396 -19.37 -2.17 -17.70
CA ILE A 396 -19.96 -3.10 -16.73
C ILE A 396 -21.45 -2.80 -16.53
N THR A 397 -22.25 -3.85 -16.62
CA THR A 397 -23.70 -3.79 -16.46
C THR A 397 -24.14 -4.12 -15.04
N PRO A 398 -25.36 -3.68 -14.63
CA PRO A 398 -25.94 -4.08 -13.33
C PRO A 398 -25.96 -5.59 -13.11
N GLU A 399 -26.24 -6.35 -14.17
CA GLU A 399 -26.29 -7.82 -14.09
C GLU A 399 -24.90 -8.43 -13.87
N GLN A 400 -23.84 -7.87 -14.44
CA GLN A 400 -22.46 -8.32 -14.18
C GLN A 400 -22.06 -8.05 -12.73
N ILE A 401 -22.42 -6.89 -12.18
CA ILE A 401 -22.21 -6.59 -10.75
C ILE A 401 -22.94 -7.60 -9.87
N ARG A 402 -24.26 -7.80 -10.13
CA ARG A 402 -25.07 -8.78 -9.41
C ARG A 402 -24.44 -10.18 -9.43
N SER A 403 -24.06 -10.65 -10.63
CA SER A 403 -23.47 -11.97 -10.83
C SER A 403 -22.09 -12.12 -10.15
N ALA A 404 -21.25 -11.09 -10.20
CA ALA A 404 -19.95 -11.11 -9.54
C ALA A 404 -20.10 -11.15 -8.00
N VAL A 405 -21.01 -10.33 -7.43
CA VAL A 405 -21.36 -10.38 -6.01
C VAL A 405 -21.86 -11.76 -5.60
N GLU A 406 -22.73 -12.37 -6.42
CA GLU A 406 -23.24 -13.73 -6.16
C GLU A 406 -22.16 -14.79 -6.10
N ARG A 407 -21.15 -14.70 -6.97
CA ARG A 407 -20.07 -15.70 -7.06
C ARG A 407 -18.96 -15.50 -6.03
N PHE A 408 -18.64 -14.26 -5.68
CA PHE A 408 -17.41 -13.96 -4.93
C PHE A 408 -17.64 -13.37 -3.54
N LEU A 409 -18.76 -12.67 -3.31
CA LEU A 409 -19.10 -12.14 -1.98
C LEU A 409 -20.14 -13.01 -1.28
N ASP A 410 -19.95 -14.33 -1.36
CA ASP A 410 -20.80 -15.26 -0.62
C ASP A 410 -20.61 -15.04 0.87
N VAL A 411 -21.71 -14.76 1.55
CA VAL A 411 -21.71 -14.53 3.00
C VAL A 411 -21.42 -15.79 3.82
N GLU A 412 -21.44 -16.96 3.20
CA GLU A 412 -21.08 -18.23 3.83
C GLU A 412 -19.60 -18.62 3.61
N ASN A 413 -18.94 -18.07 2.58
CA ASN A 413 -17.53 -18.36 2.25
C ASN A 413 -16.61 -17.16 2.53
N ARG A 414 -16.79 -16.50 3.67
CA ARG A 414 -16.03 -15.34 4.08
C ARG A 414 -15.03 -15.65 5.17
N VAL A 415 -14.03 -14.83 5.30
CA VAL A 415 -13.19 -14.74 6.50
C VAL A 415 -13.75 -13.66 7.43
N VAL A 416 -13.90 -13.99 8.69
CA VAL A 416 -14.32 -13.07 9.76
C VAL A 416 -13.22 -12.99 10.80
N LEU A 417 -12.76 -11.80 11.12
CA LEU A 417 -11.84 -11.55 12.22
C LEU A 417 -12.53 -10.64 13.23
N ASP A 418 -12.99 -11.21 14.34
CA ASP A 418 -13.57 -10.46 15.45
C ASP A 418 -12.43 -9.89 16.31
N ILE A 419 -12.39 -8.57 16.47
CA ILE A 419 -11.35 -7.87 17.24
C ILE A 419 -11.91 -7.54 18.61
N VAL A 420 -11.29 -8.05 19.66
CA VAL A 420 -11.73 -7.84 21.03
C VAL A 420 -10.67 -7.13 21.86
N PRO A 421 -11.05 -6.14 22.70
CA PRO A 421 -10.15 -5.56 23.68
C PRO A 421 -9.59 -6.63 24.63
N ALA A 422 -8.33 -6.49 25.07
CA ALA A 422 -7.70 -7.48 25.95
C ALA A 422 -8.44 -7.66 27.31
N ALA A 423 -9.10 -6.62 27.81
CA ALA A 423 -9.90 -6.69 29.04
C ALA A 423 -11.12 -7.63 28.87
N THR A 424 -11.80 -7.53 27.73
CA THR A 424 -12.96 -8.37 27.39
C THR A 424 -12.56 -9.83 27.16
N ALA A 425 -11.35 -10.07 26.63
CA ALA A 425 -10.83 -11.42 26.41
C ALA A 425 -10.51 -12.14 27.73
N ALA A 426 -10.11 -11.40 28.77
CA ALA A 426 -9.90 -11.96 30.11
C ALA A 426 -11.24 -12.40 30.76
N GLU A 427 -12.34 -11.70 30.46
CA GLU A 427 -13.68 -12.06 30.92
C GLU A 427 -14.21 -13.32 30.21
N LEU A 428 -13.96 -13.46 28.89
CA LEU A 428 -14.36 -14.64 28.11
C LEU A 428 -13.57 -15.90 28.47
N SER A 429 -12.32 -15.74 28.96
CA SER A 429 -11.49 -16.87 29.44
C SER A 429 -11.77 -17.27 30.88
N ALA A 430 -12.51 -16.47 31.66
CA ALA A 430 -12.84 -16.75 33.07
C ALA A 430 -13.94 -17.79 33.27
N ASP A 431 -14.62 -18.20 32.21
CA ASP A 431 -15.68 -19.24 32.25
C ASP A 431 -15.15 -20.69 32.13
N GLU A 432 -13.83 -20.92 32.00
CA GLU A 432 -13.23 -22.23 32.17
C GLU A 432 -12.71 -22.42 33.62
N PRO A 433 -13.04 -23.53 34.31
CA PRO A 433 -12.62 -23.73 35.70
C PRO A 433 -11.11 -23.94 35.80
N ILE A 434 -10.44 -23.02 36.50
CA ILE A 434 -9.02 -23.07 36.81
C ILE A 434 -8.74 -24.30 37.68
N LYS A 435 -8.00 -25.31 37.17
CA LYS A 435 -7.34 -26.34 37.96
C LYS A 435 -6.12 -25.71 38.63
N THR A 436 -6.27 -25.37 39.91
CA THR A 436 -5.13 -24.88 40.74
C THR A 436 -4.26 -26.06 41.15
N GLU A 437 -3.02 -26.10 40.69
CA GLU A 437 -1.92 -26.78 41.37
C GLU A 437 -1.32 -25.84 42.46
N PRO A 438 -0.93 -26.38 43.60
CA PRO A 438 -0.48 -25.55 44.74
C PRO A 438 0.92 -24.98 44.49
N ALA A 439 1.02 -23.67 44.69
CA ALA A 439 2.24 -22.90 44.54
C ALA A 439 3.31 -23.26 45.58
N ALA A 440 4.56 -23.42 45.14
CA ALA A 440 5.74 -23.54 45.99
C ALA A 440 6.05 -22.20 46.66
N SER A 441 6.42 -22.24 47.92
CA SER A 441 6.72 -21.10 48.78
C SER A 441 7.93 -20.30 48.31
N PRO A 442 7.90 -18.96 48.43
CA PRO A 442 9.02 -18.10 48.02
C PRO A 442 10.19 -18.09 49.03
N GLN A 443 11.42 -18.13 48.51
CA GLN A 443 12.64 -17.87 49.28
C GLN A 443 12.82 -16.37 49.50
N PRO A 444 13.47 -15.95 50.62
CA PRO A 444 13.65 -14.53 50.97
C PRO A 444 14.72 -13.84 50.13
N PRO A 445 14.62 -12.52 49.93
CA PRO A 445 15.51 -11.74 49.08
C PRO A 445 16.89 -11.50 49.71
N GLY A 446 17.94 -11.64 48.88
CA GLY A 446 19.31 -11.28 49.23
C GLY A 446 19.54 -9.76 49.22
N GLU A 447 20.49 -9.30 50.03
CA GLU A 447 20.85 -7.91 50.27
C GLU A 447 21.23 -7.09 49.04
N PRO A 448 21.03 -5.76 49.07
CA PRO A 448 21.27 -4.89 47.90
C PRO A 448 22.75 -4.57 47.71
N THR A 449 23.26 -4.80 46.52
CA THR A 449 24.56 -4.28 46.05
C THR A 449 24.47 -2.82 45.66
N GLN A 450 25.48 -2.05 46.00
CA GLN A 450 25.63 -0.60 45.80
C GLN A 450 25.52 -0.19 44.31
N PRO A 451 25.01 1.02 44.02
CA PRO A 451 24.90 1.53 42.66
C PRO A 451 26.25 1.95 42.07
N ALA A 452 26.47 1.57 40.82
CA ALA A 452 27.63 1.99 40.04
C ALA A 452 27.54 3.47 39.64
N ALA A 453 28.70 4.13 39.59
CA ALA A 453 28.85 5.54 39.28
C ALA A 453 28.35 5.92 37.86
N PRO A 454 27.84 7.15 37.66
CA PRO A 454 27.36 7.58 36.35
C PRO A 454 28.50 7.81 35.35
N PRO A 455 28.26 7.59 34.03
CA PRO A 455 29.25 7.86 33.02
C PRO A 455 29.48 9.37 32.82
N PRO A 456 30.65 9.78 32.29
CA PRO A 456 31.01 11.18 32.13
C PRO A 456 30.14 11.93 31.14
N GLN A 457 29.73 13.13 31.49
CA GLN A 457 28.95 14.04 30.65
C GLN A 457 29.77 14.53 29.45
N VAL A 458 29.22 14.37 28.25
CA VAL A 458 29.71 15.00 27.03
C VAL A 458 29.19 16.45 27.00
N PRO A 459 30.04 17.47 26.67
CA PRO A 459 29.59 18.85 26.67
C PRO A 459 28.57 19.11 25.55
N ALA A 460 27.52 19.84 25.90
CA ALA A 460 26.45 20.25 25.02
C ALA A 460 26.98 21.16 23.88
N ALA A 461 26.68 20.81 22.66
CA ALA A 461 26.82 21.70 21.50
C ALA A 461 25.72 22.77 21.53
N PRO A 462 25.96 23.99 21.05
CA PRO A 462 24.99 25.08 21.11
C PRO A 462 23.78 24.82 20.23
N ALA A 463 22.61 25.09 20.79
CA ALA A 463 21.32 25.01 20.12
C ALA A 463 21.24 26.08 19.02
N THR A 464 21.16 25.64 17.78
CA THR A 464 20.71 26.47 16.67
C THR A 464 19.68 25.69 15.85
N GLY A 465 18.46 26.22 15.83
CA GLY A 465 17.45 25.94 14.81
C GLY A 465 16.62 24.67 15.07
N THR A 466 15.36 24.90 15.39
CA THR A 466 14.29 23.91 15.34
C THR A 466 14.30 23.20 13.98
N PRO A 467 14.30 21.86 13.92
CA PRO A 467 14.12 21.15 12.67
C PRO A 467 12.74 21.50 12.10
N PRO A 468 12.61 21.68 10.78
CA PRO A 468 11.28 21.85 10.17
C PRO A 468 10.48 20.55 10.44
N GLU A 469 9.28 20.71 10.96
CA GLU A 469 8.27 19.68 11.03
C GLU A 469 8.12 19.06 9.64
N ILE A 470 8.34 17.76 9.52
CA ILE A 470 8.00 17.03 8.30
C ILE A 470 6.47 16.98 8.25
N VAL A 471 5.89 17.94 7.59
CA VAL A 471 4.49 17.89 7.20
C VAL A 471 4.41 16.80 6.12
N VAL A 472 4.06 15.60 6.53
CA VAL A 472 3.50 14.61 5.62
C VAL A 472 2.19 15.22 5.17
N ALA A 473 2.15 15.73 3.94
CA ALA A 473 0.94 16.23 3.34
C ALA A 473 -0.06 15.07 3.27
N GLY A 474 -0.96 15.03 4.23
CA GLY A 474 -2.16 14.22 4.15
C GLY A 474 -2.98 14.76 2.99
N SER A 475 -3.08 13.98 1.91
CA SER A 475 -4.04 14.24 0.86
C SER A 475 -5.42 13.96 1.42
N SER A 476 -6.08 14.99 1.93
CA SER A 476 -7.53 14.99 2.09
C SER A 476 -8.13 15.10 0.68
N GLY A 477 -8.67 14.03 0.19
CA GLY A 477 -9.39 14.01 -1.08
C GLY A 477 -9.40 12.61 -1.65
N SER A 478 -10.59 12.13 -1.97
CA SER A 478 -10.80 10.96 -2.82
C SER A 478 -9.85 11.03 -4.02
N GLY A 479 -8.70 10.40 -3.90
CA GLY A 479 -7.73 10.27 -4.99
C GLY A 479 -8.23 9.27 -6.02
N PRO A 480 -7.76 9.38 -7.26
CA PRO A 480 -8.10 8.44 -8.31
C PRO A 480 -7.65 7.02 -7.95
N LEU A 481 -8.15 6.03 -8.64
CA LEU A 481 -8.02 4.57 -8.47
C LEU A 481 -6.81 3.98 -7.71
N GLU A 482 -5.68 4.68 -7.65
CA GLU A 482 -4.51 4.28 -6.85
C GLU A 482 -4.68 4.39 -5.33
N ALA A 483 -5.49 5.35 -4.86
CA ALA A 483 -5.76 5.50 -3.43
C ALA A 483 -6.62 4.35 -2.88
N ARG A 484 -7.20 3.55 -3.75
CA ARG A 484 -8.10 2.44 -3.39
C ARG A 484 -7.36 1.19 -2.90
N SER A 485 -6.10 0.98 -3.31
CA SER A 485 -5.34 -0.22 -2.92
C SER A 485 -4.44 -0.05 -1.70
N SER A 486 -4.16 1.20 -1.27
CA SER A 486 -3.19 1.47 -0.21
C SER A 486 -3.75 2.05 1.09
N GLN A 487 -5.06 2.37 1.16
CA GLN A 487 -5.67 2.99 2.34
C GLN A 487 -6.55 2.02 3.14
N ILE A 488 -5.98 0.94 3.61
CA ILE A 488 -6.63 0.07 4.63
C ILE A 488 -6.37 0.60 6.06
N TYR A 489 -5.59 1.68 6.22
CA TYR A 489 -5.21 2.22 7.53
C TYR A 489 -6.00 3.49 7.86
N PRO A 490 -6.55 3.63 9.08
CA PRO A 490 -7.33 4.79 9.45
C PRO A 490 -6.49 6.07 9.42
N GLU A 491 -6.96 7.08 8.69
CA GLU A 491 -6.42 8.43 8.77
C GLU A 491 -6.55 8.99 10.19
N LYS A 492 -5.58 9.79 10.60
CA LYS A 492 -5.55 10.45 11.91
C LYS A 492 -6.84 11.23 12.15
N SER A 493 -7.58 10.87 13.19
CA SER A 493 -8.63 11.72 13.74
C SER A 493 -8.04 13.09 14.12
N ASN A 494 -8.56 14.16 13.51
CA ASN A 494 -8.31 15.52 13.98
C ASN A 494 -8.85 15.65 15.42
N ALA A 495 -7.99 15.59 16.41
CA ALA A 495 -8.31 16.07 17.74
C ALA A 495 -8.34 17.60 17.69
N PRO A 496 -9.34 18.27 18.26
CA PRO A 496 -9.34 19.73 18.35
C PRO A 496 -8.19 20.17 19.27
N SER A 497 -7.36 21.07 18.75
CA SER A 497 -6.43 21.85 19.54
C SER A 497 -7.22 22.82 20.41
N ASP A 498 -7.37 22.51 21.71
CA ASP A 498 -7.56 23.50 22.76
C ASP A 498 -7.26 22.83 24.10
N LEU A 499 -6.06 23.05 24.61
CA LEU A 499 -5.62 23.49 25.96
C LEU A 499 -4.11 23.31 26.08
#